data_68617e28e48fcec3f7b08ec3caf145a0
#
_entry.id   68617e28e48fcec3f7b08ec3caf145a0
#
_cell.length_a   1.000
_cell.length_b   1.000
_cell.length_c   1.000
_cell.angle_alpha   90.00
_cell.angle_beta   90.00
_cell.angle_gamma   90.00
#
_symmetry.space_group_name_H-M   'P 1'
#
loop_
_entity.id
_entity.type
_entity.pdbx_description
1 polymer ?
#
loop_
_entity_poly.entity_id
_entity_poly.type
_entity_poly.pdbx_seq_one_letter_code
_entity_poly.pdbx_strand_id
1 'polypeptide(L)'
;MEQSLMEKLTILADSAKYDVACTSSGASRAAKAGSMGSCYAPGCCHAFTADGRCVSLLKVLMTNCCAFDCSYCVNRRSNDAPRATFSPWELAELTIEFYRRNYIEGLFLSSAVLVSPDYTTERMLKTLRLLRNEYHFGGYIHAKAIPGTSPELLEQLGFLADRLSVNVELPSESSLKLLAPDKGRHSIFRPMKQIAVEGAANREELTLYRKAPRFAPAGQSTQMIVGASPETDHHILKLTEGMYQKYSLKRVFYSAYIPVAEDTRLPALDTKPPLLREHRLYQADWLLRFYQFKADEILDADHPNFNPYLEPKCNWAVQHYGLFPVDVNRASFEMLLRVPGIGPKSARRIWHARKQASLGLDELKRMGVVLKRAQYFITCRGFAGAHPGRGSAGRERITSALIDPTVFSGGVEQLSLFSPPAVDKLVAQGVPTHAAQKLVREEAVQCLARAL
;
A
#
# COMPACT_ATOMS: atom_id res chain seq x y z
N MET A 1 -19.09 25.72 22.29
CA MET A 1 -18.05 26.54 21.59
C MET A 1 -17.86 25.97 20.21
N GLU A 2 -17.85 26.81 19.19
CA GLU A 2 -17.58 26.39 17.81
C GLU A 2 -16.07 26.03 17.70
N GLN A 3 -15.76 24.85 17.15
CA GLN A 3 -14.39 24.41 16.98
C GLN A 3 -13.68 25.30 15.94
N SER A 4 -12.47 25.73 16.23
CA SER A 4 -11.64 26.44 15.26
C SER A 4 -11.25 25.54 14.08
N LEU A 5 -10.94 26.12 12.94
CA LEU A 5 -10.51 25.38 11.73
C LEU A 5 -9.27 24.52 12.01
N MET A 6 -8.35 25.00 12.85
CA MET A 6 -7.13 24.26 13.21
C MET A 6 -7.41 23.08 14.14
N GLU A 7 -8.34 23.21 15.08
CA GLU A 7 -8.80 22.09 15.92
C GLU A 7 -9.48 21.03 15.07
N LYS A 8 -10.39 21.40 14.17
CA LYS A 8 -10.99 20.48 13.20
C LYS A 8 -9.94 19.76 12.36
N LEU A 9 -8.95 20.49 11.83
CA LEU A 9 -7.87 19.92 11.03
C LEU A 9 -7.06 18.89 11.85
N THR A 10 -6.71 19.21 13.08
CA THR A 10 -5.96 18.30 13.96
C THR A 10 -6.72 16.99 14.19
N ILE A 11 -8.01 17.08 14.54
CA ILE A 11 -8.85 15.90 14.81
C ILE A 11 -9.05 15.06 13.54
N LEU A 12 -9.36 15.69 12.40
CA LEU A 12 -9.74 15.00 11.18
C LEU A 12 -8.54 14.46 10.38
N ALA A 13 -7.39 15.10 10.52
CA ALA A 13 -6.13 14.59 9.96
C ALA A 13 -5.58 13.43 10.81
N ASP A 14 -5.66 13.50 12.15
CA ASP A 14 -5.27 12.36 13.00
C ASP A 14 -6.19 11.15 12.76
N SER A 15 -7.49 11.36 12.62
CA SER A 15 -8.43 10.31 12.28
C SER A 15 -8.15 9.67 10.90
N ALA A 16 -7.56 10.43 9.96
CA ALA A 16 -7.22 9.93 8.62
C ALA A 16 -5.94 9.06 8.58
N LYS A 17 -5.13 9.00 9.64
CA LYS A 17 -3.88 8.23 9.66
C LYS A 17 -4.08 6.72 9.45
N TYR A 18 -5.22 6.19 9.84
CA TYR A 18 -5.58 4.79 9.67
C TYR A 18 -5.96 4.41 8.22
N ASP A 19 -6.16 5.38 7.35
CA ASP A 19 -6.33 5.17 5.92
C ASP A 19 -4.97 5.01 5.24
N VAL A 20 -4.61 3.79 4.87
CA VAL A 20 -3.33 3.52 4.20
C VAL A 20 -3.44 3.85 2.71
N ALA A 21 -3.21 5.10 2.37
CA ALA A 21 -2.86 5.47 1.00
C ALA A 21 -1.45 6.06 0.93
N CYS A 22 -0.81 6.26 2.11
CA CYS A 22 0.52 6.84 2.25
C CYS A 22 1.10 6.63 3.63
N THR A 23 2.41 6.53 3.71
CA THR A 23 3.18 6.63 4.94
C THR A 23 3.28 8.10 5.35
N SER A 24 2.52 8.53 6.37
CA SER A 24 2.75 9.82 7.00
C SER A 24 3.98 9.70 7.91
N SER A 25 4.87 10.69 7.91
CA SER A 25 6.12 10.65 8.68
C SER A 25 5.94 10.66 10.22
N GLY A 26 4.73 10.94 10.71
CA GLY A 26 4.45 10.99 12.16
C GLY A 26 5.26 12.01 12.97
N ALA A 27 6.12 12.80 12.33
CA ALA A 27 6.99 13.75 12.99
C ALA A 27 6.24 15.05 13.30
N SER A 28 6.23 15.48 14.57
CA SER A 28 5.73 16.77 15.01
C SER A 28 6.81 17.51 15.79
N ARG A 29 7.13 18.74 15.39
CA ARG A 29 8.08 19.61 16.09
C ARG A 29 7.65 21.06 15.98
N ALA A 30 7.33 21.67 17.12
CA ALA A 30 7.05 23.10 17.18
C ALA A 30 8.31 23.94 16.87
N ALA A 31 8.11 25.10 16.25
CA ALA A 31 9.18 26.07 16.07
C ALA A 31 9.70 26.54 17.45
N LYS A 32 11.03 26.54 17.63
CA LYS A 32 11.68 27.12 18.79
C LYS A 32 12.29 28.46 18.41
N ALA A 33 12.31 29.42 19.33
CA ALA A 33 12.99 30.71 19.14
C ALA A 33 14.45 30.46 18.70
N GLY A 34 14.86 31.04 17.56
CA GLY A 34 16.20 30.88 16.99
C GLY A 34 16.40 29.65 16.07
N SER A 35 15.36 28.84 15.84
CA SER A 35 15.41 27.75 14.84
C SER A 35 14.59 28.10 13.58
N MET A 36 15.07 27.66 12.41
CA MET A 36 14.32 27.77 11.16
C MET A 36 13.44 26.53 10.97
N GLY A 37 12.12 26.75 10.79
CA GLY A 37 11.14 25.72 10.42
C GLY A 37 10.46 25.02 11.59
N SER A 38 9.23 24.61 11.36
CA SER A 38 8.45 23.71 12.20
C SER A 38 8.03 22.51 11.37
N CYS A 39 7.93 21.33 11.98
CA CYS A 39 7.37 20.14 11.36
C CYS A 39 6.02 19.87 12.03
N TYR A 40 4.94 20.18 11.33
CA TYR A 40 3.59 19.81 11.75
C TYR A 40 3.14 18.59 10.93
N ALA A 41 2.81 17.54 11.64
CA ALA A 41 2.46 16.26 11.07
C ALA A 41 1.03 16.11 10.51
N PRO A 42 0.02 16.94 10.86
CA PRO A 42 -1.33 16.61 10.49
C PRO A 42 -1.59 16.84 9.01
N GLY A 43 -1.99 15.76 8.31
CA GLY A 43 -2.73 15.82 7.09
C GLY A 43 -1.96 15.79 5.77
N CYS A 44 -0.63 15.77 5.74
CA CYS A 44 0.08 15.63 4.47
C CYS A 44 0.53 14.18 4.23
N CYS A 45 0.18 13.63 3.08
CA CYS A 45 0.63 12.33 2.64
C CYS A 45 1.27 12.40 1.26
N HIS A 46 1.98 11.35 0.85
CA HIS A 46 2.63 11.25 -0.44
C HIS A 46 2.00 10.15 -1.29
N ALA A 47 1.66 10.44 -2.53
CA ALA A 47 1.25 9.46 -3.53
C ALA A 47 2.26 9.47 -4.68
N PHE A 48 2.43 8.33 -5.35
CA PHE A 48 3.29 8.24 -6.52
C PHE A 48 2.45 8.21 -7.79
N THR A 49 2.83 9.03 -8.76
CA THR A 49 2.27 9.03 -10.10
C THR A 49 2.84 7.86 -10.91
N ALA A 50 2.24 7.59 -12.07
CA ALA A 50 2.67 6.48 -12.94
C ALA A 50 4.12 6.64 -13.47
N ASP A 51 4.61 7.87 -13.54
CA ASP A 51 5.98 8.23 -13.91
C ASP A 51 6.98 8.19 -12.73
N GLY A 52 6.51 7.79 -11.52
CA GLY A 52 7.33 7.66 -10.32
C GLY A 52 7.53 8.97 -9.53
N ARG A 53 6.89 10.06 -9.93
CA ARG A 53 6.97 11.34 -9.22
C ARG A 53 6.16 11.28 -7.93
N CYS A 54 6.72 11.82 -6.85
CA CYS A 54 6.04 11.95 -5.55
C CYS A 54 5.13 13.19 -5.55
N VAL A 55 3.87 13.01 -5.16
CA VAL A 55 2.86 14.08 -5.05
C VAL A 55 2.43 14.21 -3.60
N SER A 56 2.54 15.40 -3.04
CA SER A 56 2.10 15.71 -1.67
C SER A 56 0.59 15.97 -1.65
N LEU A 57 -0.15 15.30 -0.78
CA LEU A 57 -1.61 15.43 -0.68
C LEU A 57 -2.01 15.90 0.72
N LEU A 58 -3.01 16.79 0.79
CA LEU A 58 -3.76 17.00 2.02
C LEU A 58 -4.67 15.79 2.24
N LYS A 59 -4.42 15.02 3.29
CA LYS A 59 -5.17 13.82 3.63
C LYS A 59 -6.00 14.08 4.88
N VAL A 60 -7.30 14.19 4.70
CA VAL A 60 -8.24 14.49 5.79
C VAL A 60 -9.55 13.70 5.62
N LEU A 61 -10.25 13.54 6.74
CA LEU A 61 -11.67 13.19 6.73
C LEU A 61 -12.51 14.46 6.59
N MET A 62 -13.59 14.41 5.84
CA MET A 62 -14.60 15.46 5.88
C MET A 62 -15.27 15.50 7.26
N THR A 63 -15.55 14.34 7.82
CA THR A 63 -16.07 14.16 9.19
C THR A 63 -15.56 12.85 9.78
N ASN A 64 -15.38 12.79 11.08
CA ASN A 64 -15.19 11.54 11.83
C ASN A 64 -16.42 11.16 12.68
N CYS A 65 -17.52 11.93 12.59
CA CYS A 65 -18.81 11.52 13.12
C CYS A 65 -19.38 10.40 12.23
N CYS A 66 -19.52 9.19 12.77
CA CYS A 66 -19.94 8.02 12.00
C CYS A 66 -21.25 7.47 12.51
N ALA A 67 -22.18 7.16 11.59
CA ALA A 67 -23.40 6.42 11.89
C ALA A 67 -23.17 4.90 11.99
N PHE A 68 -22.04 4.40 11.43
CA PHE A 68 -21.67 2.99 11.44
C PHE A 68 -20.85 2.62 12.68
N ASP A 69 -20.92 1.32 13.05
CA ASP A 69 -20.24 0.82 14.24
C ASP A 69 -19.24 -0.31 13.92
N CYS A 70 -18.34 -0.09 12.96
CA CYS A 70 -17.32 -1.05 12.59
C CYS A 70 -16.32 -1.25 13.74
N SER A 71 -16.20 -2.47 14.28
CA SER A 71 -15.42 -2.80 15.48
C SER A 71 -13.95 -2.42 15.39
N TYR A 72 -13.35 -2.49 14.18
CA TYR A 72 -11.95 -2.16 13.95
C TYR A 72 -11.66 -0.65 13.81
N CYS A 73 -12.69 0.20 13.82
CA CYS A 73 -12.54 1.61 13.47
C CYS A 73 -12.53 2.51 14.71
N VAL A 74 -11.52 3.38 14.82
CA VAL A 74 -11.44 4.38 15.89
C VAL A 74 -12.62 5.37 15.86
N ASN A 75 -13.18 5.62 14.66
CA ASN A 75 -14.29 6.56 14.44
C ASN A 75 -15.66 5.90 14.50
N ARG A 76 -15.79 4.65 14.97
CA ARG A 76 -17.09 3.98 15.13
C ARG A 76 -18.02 4.78 16.04
N ARG A 77 -19.34 4.64 15.83
CA ARG A 77 -20.35 5.37 16.59
C ARG A 77 -20.22 5.24 18.10
N SER A 78 -19.97 4.02 18.58
CA SER A 78 -19.89 3.70 20.02
C SER A 78 -18.57 4.11 20.68
N ASN A 79 -17.58 4.61 19.94
CA ASN A 79 -16.28 4.98 20.49
C ASN A 79 -16.28 6.44 20.95
N ASP A 80 -15.75 6.68 22.17
CA ASP A 80 -15.57 8.04 22.71
C ASP A 80 -14.27 8.64 22.18
N ALA A 81 -14.38 9.32 21.04
CA ALA A 81 -13.26 10.01 20.40
C ALA A 81 -13.66 11.46 20.08
N PRO A 82 -12.72 12.41 20.09
CA PRO A 82 -13.01 13.78 19.68
C PRO A 82 -13.61 13.82 18.27
N ARG A 83 -14.73 14.51 18.12
CA ARG A 83 -15.49 14.57 16.85
C ARG A 83 -15.39 15.95 16.23
N ALA A 84 -15.23 15.96 14.91
CA ALA A 84 -15.23 17.19 14.14
C ALA A 84 -15.89 16.96 12.76
N THR A 85 -16.33 18.04 12.15
CA THR A 85 -16.90 18.02 10.79
C THR A 85 -16.53 19.33 10.09
N PHE A 86 -15.90 19.23 8.92
CA PHE A 86 -15.78 20.35 8.02
C PHE A 86 -17.08 20.63 7.28
N SER A 87 -17.40 21.90 7.09
CA SER A 87 -18.30 22.27 6.01
C SER A 87 -17.60 22.08 4.66
N PRO A 88 -18.35 21.90 3.57
CA PRO A 88 -17.77 21.81 2.23
C PRO A 88 -16.91 23.03 1.88
N TRP A 89 -17.30 24.19 2.33
CA TRP A 89 -16.58 25.45 2.11
C TRP A 89 -15.25 25.51 2.88
N GLU A 90 -15.26 25.24 4.17
CA GLU A 90 -14.05 25.19 5.00
C GLU A 90 -12.99 24.26 4.41
N LEU A 91 -13.41 23.08 3.95
CA LEU A 91 -12.47 22.10 3.40
C LEU A 91 -11.93 22.51 2.03
N ALA A 92 -12.75 23.12 1.19
CA ALA A 92 -12.31 23.66 -0.09
C ALA A 92 -11.30 24.81 0.10
N GLU A 93 -11.62 25.77 0.96
CA GLU A 93 -10.74 26.89 1.27
C GLU A 93 -9.42 26.44 1.88
N LEU A 94 -9.44 25.54 2.87
CA LEU A 94 -8.24 24.93 3.47
C LEU A 94 -7.35 24.26 2.41
N THR A 95 -7.95 23.52 1.46
CA THR A 95 -7.22 22.86 0.38
C THR A 95 -6.53 23.88 -0.52
N ILE A 96 -7.22 24.96 -0.88
CA ILE A 96 -6.68 26.01 -1.75
C ILE A 96 -5.56 26.79 -1.04
N GLU A 97 -5.72 27.11 0.23
CA GLU A 97 -4.70 27.81 1.01
C GLU A 97 -3.42 26.97 1.16
N PHE A 98 -3.53 25.66 1.38
CA PHE A 98 -2.37 24.76 1.41
C PHE A 98 -1.69 24.62 0.05
N TYR A 99 -2.49 24.59 -1.01
CA TYR A 99 -1.98 24.55 -2.38
C TYR A 99 -1.24 25.83 -2.76
N ARG A 100 -1.80 27.00 -2.48
CA ARG A 100 -1.19 28.31 -2.74
C ARG A 100 0.16 28.48 -2.03
N ARG A 101 0.30 27.88 -0.85
CA ARG A 101 1.55 27.87 -0.08
C ARG A 101 2.54 26.78 -0.45
N ASN A 102 2.27 26.02 -1.51
CA ASN A 102 3.07 24.89 -1.98
C ASN A 102 3.29 23.79 -0.92
N TYR A 103 2.36 23.60 0.02
CA TYR A 103 2.43 22.51 0.99
C TYR A 103 1.92 21.21 0.38
N ILE A 104 1.00 21.29 -0.58
CA ILE A 104 0.37 20.15 -1.24
C ILE A 104 0.24 20.38 -2.74
N GLU A 105 0.14 19.28 -3.48
CA GLU A 105 -0.18 19.25 -4.92
C GLU A 105 -1.60 18.72 -5.17
N GLY A 106 -2.29 18.22 -4.11
CA GLY A 106 -3.61 17.66 -4.26
C GLY A 106 -4.31 17.36 -2.93
N LEU A 107 -5.51 16.78 -3.05
CA LEU A 107 -6.38 16.40 -1.95
C LEU A 107 -6.64 14.89 -1.95
N PHE A 108 -6.49 14.24 -0.79
CA PHE A 108 -7.04 12.92 -0.52
C PHE A 108 -8.23 13.09 0.42
N LEU A 109 -9.43 13.00 -0.13
CA LEU A 109 -10.67 13.18 0.60
C LEU A 109 -11.31 11.85 0.98
N SER A 110 -11.44 11.62 2.27
CA SER A 110 -12.20 10.52 2.83
C SER A 110 -13.25 11.03 3.81
N SER A 111 -14.12 10.17 4.32
CA SER A 111 -15.15 10.56 5.31
C SER A 111 -15.61 9.35 6.11
N ALA A 112 -15.98 9.56 7.37
CA ALA A 112 -16.94 8.70 8.04
C ALA A 112 -18.35 8.90 7.43
N VAL A 113 -19.28 8.00 7.72
CA VAL A 113 -20.67 8.08 7.22
C VAL A 113 -21.49 8.91 8.20
N LEU A 114 -21.78 10.16 7.84
CA LEU A 114 -22.42 11.11 8.78
C LEU A 114 -23.88 10.75 9.11
N VAL A 115 -24.73 10.67 8.14
CA VAL A 115 -26.17 10.32 8.29
C VAL A 115 -26.48 9.09 7.45
N SER A 116 -26.15 9.18 6.18
CA SER A 116 -26.26 8.10 5.19
C SER A 116 -25.10 8.18 4.20
N PRO A 117 -24.86 7.10 3.43
CA PRO A 117 -23.86 7.12 2.35
C PRO A 117 -24.10 8.26 1.36
N ASP A 118 -25.32 8.45 0.90
CA ASP A 118 -25.69 9.48 -0.08
C ASP A 118 -25.51 10.89 0.48
N TYR A 119 -26.04 11.16 1.67
CA TYR A 119 -25.86 12.46 2.33
C TYR A 119 -24.39 12.83 2.48
N THR A 120 -23.57 11.87 2.87
CA THR A 120 -22.12 12.07 3.04
C THR A 120 -21.45 12.36 1.69
N THR A 121 -21.81 11.58 0.66
CA THR A 121 -21.27 11.76 -0.70
C THR A 121 -21.70 13.09 -1.32
N GLU A 122 -22.93 13.55 -1.10
CA GLU A 122 -23.39 14.88 -1.55
C GLU A 122 -22.54 16.01 -0.96
N ARG A 123 -22.17 15.91 0.33
CA ARG A 123 -21.28 16.89 0.97
C ARG A 123 -19.88 16.84 0.37
N MET A 124 -19.33 15.65 0.11
CA MET A 124 -18.05 15.48 -0.58
C MET A 124 -18.13 16.08 -1.99
N LEU A 125 -19.19 15.79 -2.75
CA LEU A 125 -19.41 16.36 -4.08
C LEU A 125 -19.47 17.88 -4.05
N LYS A 126 -20.14 18.47 -3.05
CA LYS A 126 -20.17 19.93 -2.89
C LYS A 126 -18.76 20.51 -2.70
N THR A 127 -17.92 19.87 -1.90
CA THR A 127 -16.51 20.27 -1.75
C THR A 127 -15.75 20.18 -3.08
N LEU A 128 -15.89 19.07 -3.82
CA LEU A 128 -15.18 18.88 -5.08
C LEU A 128 -15.67 19.84 -6.16
N ARG A 129 -16.96 20.15 -6.20
CA ARG A 129 -17.52 21.19 -7.10
C ARG A 129 -16.97 22.57 -6.79
N LEU A 130 -16.90 22.96 -5.51
CA LEU A 130 -16.25 24.22 -5.12
C LEU A 130 -14.80 24.26 -5.62
N LEU A 131 -14.04 23.19 -5.39
CA LEU A 131 -12.64 23.12 -5.86
C LEU A 131 -12.54 23.22 -7.39
N ARG A 132 -13.30 22.42 -8.16
CA ARG A 132 -13.18 22.35 -9.61
C ARG A 132 -13.79 23.55 -10.32
N ASN A 133 -14.99 23.99 -9.89
CA ASN A 133 -15.78 24.99 -10.63
C ASN A 133 -15.52 26.42 -10.14
N GLU A 134 -15.45 26.63 -8.81
CA GLU A 134 -15.29 27.97 -8.25
C GLU A 134 -13.81 28.37 -8.13
N TYR A 135 -12.97 27.49 -7.57
CA TYR A 135 -11.55 27.76 -7.42
C TYR A 135 -10.70 27.35 -8.62
N HIS A 136 -11.29 26.70 -9.64
CA HIS A 136 -10.59 26.17 -10.82
C HIS A 136 -9.34 25.34 -10.46
N PHE A 137 -9.45 24.57 -9.38
CA PHE A 137 -8.35 23.75 -8.85
C PHE A 137 -7.98 22.64 -9.82
N GLY A 138 -6.80 22.72 -10.43
CA GLY A 138 -6.22 21.73 -11.34
C GLY A 138 -5.41 20.63 -10.67
N GLY A 139 -5.24 20.68 -9.33
CA GLY A 139 -4.46 19.69 -8.57
C GLY A 139 -5.12 18.32 -8.51
N TYR A 140 -4.34 17.31 -8.10
CA TYR A 140 -4.79 15.92 -8.02
C TYR A 140 -5.83 15.73 -6.91
N ILE A 141 -6.92 15.03 -7.21
CA ILE A 141 -7.96 14.68 -6.25
C ILE A 141 -8.14 13.15 -6.20
N HIS A 142 -7.91 12.57 -5.02
CA HIS A 142 -8.27 11.19 -4.72
C HIS A 142 -9.47 11.22 -3.76
N ALA A 143 -10.62 10.71 -4.18
CA ALA A 143 -11.81 10.62 -3.34
C ALA A 143 -12.10 9.16 -2.96
N LYS A 144 -12.42 8.95 -1.69
CA LYS A 144 -12.85 7.65 -1.18
C LYS A 144 -14.37 7.57 -1.28
N ALA A 145 -14.87 6.76 -2.21
CA ALA A 145 -16.29 6.54 -2.36
C ALA A 145 -16.86 5.79 -1.15
N ILE A 146 -17.98 6.27 -0.65
CA ILE A 146 -18.64 5.70 0.52
C ILE A 146 -19.40 4.44 0.08
N PRO A 147 -19.19 3.28 0.74
CA PRO A 147 -19.96 2.07 0.45
C PRO A 147 -21.47 2.29 0.63
N GLY A 148 -22.24 1.94 -0.38
CA GLY A 148 -23.70 2.13 -0.37
C GLY A 148 -24.19 3.43 -1.00
N THR A 149 -23.29 4.27 -1.51
CA THR A 149 -23.65 5.46 -2.31
C THR A 149 -24.42 5.06 -3.56
N SER A 150 -25.45 5.87 -3.93
CA SER A 150 -26.23 5.69 -5.14
C SER A 150 -25.36 5.82 -6.41
N PRO A 151 -25.71 5.11 -7.50
CA PRO A 151 -24.94 5.11 -8.73
C PRO A 151 -24.73 6.52 -9.31
N GLU A 152 -25.74 7.36 -9.24
CA GLU A 152 -25.75 8.71 -9.80
C GLU A 152 -24.76 9.64 -9.08
N LEU A 153 -24.66 9.52 -7.75
CA LEU A 153 -23.70 10.29 -6.96
C LEU A 153 -22.27 9.76 -7.16
N LEU A 154 -22.12 8.45 -7.32
CA LEU A 154 -20.81 7.84 -7.59
C LEU A 154 -20.28 8.26 -8.97
N GLU A 155 -21.12 8.31 -9.99
CA GLU A 155 -20.77 8.79 -11.32
C GLU A 155 -20.27 10.24 -11.27
N GLN A 156 -21.02 11.13 -10.61
CA GLN A 156 -20.62 12.54 -10.43
C GLN A 156 -19.29 12.65 -9.71
N LEU A 157 -19.06 11.81 -8.69
CA LEU A 157 -17.78 11.77 -7.96
C LEU A 157 -16.63 11.37 -8.88
N GLY A 158 -16.87 10.45 -9.81
CA GLY A 158 -15.88 9.98 -10.78
C GLY A 158 -15.44 11.05 -11.77
N PHE A 159 -16.32 11.96 -12.18
CA PHE A 159 -15.97 13.07 -13.08
C PHE A 159 -15.23 14.23 -12.38
N LEU A 160 -15.32 14.33 -11.06
CA LEU A 160 -14.65 15.37 -10.28
C LEU A 160 -13.30 14.92 -9.69
N ALA A 161 -13.12 13.62 -9.49
CA ALA A 161 -11.91 13.05 -8.91
C ALA A 161 -10.99 12.43 -9.97
N ASP A 162 -9.68 12.51 -9.74
CA ASP A 162 -8.70 11.83 -10.59
C ASP A 162 -8.60 10.33 -10.26
N ARG A 163 -8.79 9.97 -9.00
CA ARG A 163 -8.84 8.58 -8.54
C ARG A 163 -10.00 8.36 -7.58
N LEU A 164 -10.62 7.21 -7.70
CA LEU A 164 -11.59 6.70 -6.73
C LEU A 164 -11.01 5.51 -5.97
N SER A 165 -11.42 5.36 -4.72
CA SER A 165 -11.20 4.12 -3.96
C SER A 165 -12.45 3.70 -3.22
N VAL A 166 -12.71 2.39 -3.21
CA VAL A 166 -13.74 1.76 -2.40
C VAL A 166 -13.03 0.72 -1.54
N ASN A 167 -13.08 0.84 -0.23
CA ASN A 167 -12.40 -0.10 0.63
C ASN A 167 -13.17 -1.43 0.74
N VAL A 168 -12.47 -2.54 0.53
CA VAL A 168 -12.98 -3.89 0.82
C VAL A 168 -13.03 -4.15 2.32
N GLU A 169 -12.16 -3.52 3.08
CA GLU A 169 -11.98 -3.59 4.53
C GLU A 169 -11.49 -4.96 5.00
N LEU A 170 -12.28 -6.02 4.85
CA LEU A 170 -11.96 -7.36 5.36
C LEU A 170 -11.99 -8.41 4.24
N PRO A 171 -11.18 -9.47 4.34
CA PRO A 171 -11.01 -10.43 3.25
C PRO A 171 -12.24 -11.30 2.98
N SER A 172 -13.09 -11.56 3.98
CA SER A 172 -14.26 -12.44 3.85
C SER A 172 -15.57 -11.75 4.19
N GLU A 173 -16.65 -12.29 3.67
CA GLU A 173 -18.01 -11.83 4.00
C GLU A 173 -18.39 -12.13 5.45
N SER A 174 -17.93 -13.26 6.00
CA SER A 174 -18.16 -13.63 7.39
C SER A 174 -17.50 -12.63 8.34
N SER A 175 -16.24 -12.29 8.09
CA SER A 175 -15.51 -11.29 8.87
C SER A 175 -16.12 -9.89 8.72
N LEU A 176 -16.58 -9.54 7.51
CA LEU A 176 -17.26 -8.27 7.28
C LEU A 176 -18.56 -8.17 8.08
N LYS A 177 -19.42 -9.20 8.05
CA LYS A 177 -20.65 -9.25 8.85
C LYS A 177 -20.39 -9.19 10.35
N LEU A 178 -19.32 -9.83 10.81
CA LEU A 178 -18.95 -9.86 12.23
C LEU A 178 -18.44 -8.52 12.74
N LEU A 179 -17.56 -7.87 11.97
CA LEU A 179 -16.78 -6.70 12.42
C LEU A 179 -17.27 -5.36 11.84
N ALA A 180 -18.08 -5.38 10.79
CA ALA A 180 -18.66 -4.19 10.15
C ALA A 180 -20.09 -4.46 9.69
N PRO A 181 -21.05 -4.69 10.61
CA PRO A 181 -22.39 -5.15 10.29
C PRO A 181 -23.17 -4.17 9.40
N ASP A 182 -22.83 -2.88 9.46
CA ASP A 182 -23.45 -1.83 8.61
C ASP A 182 -22.92 -1.83 7.16
N LYS A 183 -21.90 -2.66 6.84
CA LYS A 183 -21.30 -2.78 5.50
C LYS A 183 -21.59 -4.15 4.91
N GLY A 184 -22.30 -4.19 3.81
CA GLY A 184 -22.55 -5.42 3.05
C GLY A 184 -21.57 -5.60 1.89
N ARG A 185 -21.31 -6.84 1.50
CA ARG A 185 -20.48 -7.15 0.31
C ARG A 185 -21.02 -6.43 -0.95
N HIS A 186 -22.34 -6.38 -1.11
CA HIS A 186 -22.97 -5.71 -2.24
C HIS A 186 -22.67 -4.20 -2.25
N SER A 187 -22.72 -3.52 -1.10
CA SER A 187 -22.45 -2.08 -0.99
C SER A 187 -21.00 -1.71 -1.32
N ILE A 188 -20.07 -2.69 -1.29
CA ILE A 188 -18.65 -2.52 -1.63
C ILE A 188 -18.39 -2.85 -3.11
N PHE A 189 -18.81 -4.04 -3.57
CA PHE A 189 -18.43 -4.52 -4.90
C PHE A 189 -19.28 -3.93 -6.03
N ARG A 190 -20.52 -3.47 -5.77
CA ARG A 190 -21.32 -2.77 -6.77
C ARG A 190 -20.68 -1.45 -7.22
N PRO A 191 -20.27 -0.54 -6.32
CA PRO A 191 -19.53 0.66 -6.70
C PRO A 191 -18.22 0.35 -7.44
N MET A 192 -17.45 -0.65 -6.98
CA MET A 192 -16.20 -1.05 -7.68
C MET A 192 -16.47 -1.50 -9.12
N LYS A 193 -17.56 -2.26 -9.35
CA LYS A 193 -17.97 -2.70 -10.69
C LYS A 193 -18.39 -1.50 -11.54
N GLN A 194 -19.17 -0.58 -10.99
CA GLN A 194 -19.60 0.63 -11.68
C GLN A 194 -18.41 1.45 -12.13
N ILE A 195 -17.46 1.75 -11.23
CA ILE A 195 -16.23 2.51 -11.56
C ILE A 195 -15.43 1.81 -12.68
N ALA A 196 -15.36 0.48 -12.66
CA ALA A 196 -14.67 -0.27 -13.72
C ALA A 196 -15.34 -0.13 -15.08
N VAL A 197 -16.68 -0.24 -15.13
CA VAL A 197 -17.48 -0.14 -16.35
C VAL A 197 -17.45 1.28 -16.91
N GLU A 198 -17.74 2.29 -16.09
CA GLU A 198 -17.73 3.70 -16.48
C GLU A 198 -16.35 4.16 -16.92
N GLY A 199 -15.30 3.74 -16.21
CA GLY A 199 -13.93 4.04 -16.60
C GLY A 199 -13.50 3.34 -17.90
N ALA A 200 -14.08 2.19 -18.25
CA ALA A 200 -13.87 1.55 -19.55
C ALA A 200 -14.62 2.31 -20.66
N ALA A 201 -15.90 2.58 -20.47
CA ALA A 201 -16.73 3.34 -21.40
C ALA A 201 -16.13 4.74 -21.70
N ASN A 202 -15.70 5.45 -20.66
CA ASN A 202 -15.09 6.78 -20.83
C ASN A 202 -13.76 6.72 -21.60
N ARG A 203 -12.95 5.66 -21.46
CA ARG A 203 -11.75 5.49 -22.31
C ARG A 203 -12.10 5.30 -23.78
N GLU A 204 -13.16 4.57 -24.10
CA GLU A 204 -13.66 4.43 -25.48
C GLU A 204 -14.20 5.74 -26.01
N GLU A 205 -15.00 6.46 -25.22
CA GLU A 205 -15.52 7.79 -25.54
C GLU A 205 -14.38 8.78 -25.87
N LEU A 206 -13.31 8.79 -25.09
CA LEU A 206 -12.15 9.67 -25.29
C LEU A 206 -11.37 9.35 -26.57
N THR A 207 -11.51 8.16 -27.15
CA THR A 207 -10.96 7.86 -28.49
C THR A 207 -11.73 8.57 -29.59
N LEU A 208 -13.04 8.74 -29.42
CA LEU A 208 -13.94 9.42 -30.34
C LEU A 208 -13.98 10.95 -30.11
N TYR A 209 -14.07 11.32 -28.84
CA TYR A 209 -14.25 12.72 -28.40
C TYR A 209 -13.13 13.11 -27.42
N ARG A 210 -12.01 13.61 -27.95
CA ARG A 210 -10.80 13.96 -27.15
C ARG A 210 -11.04 14.99 -26.05
N LYS A 211 -12.10 15.78 -26.13
CA LYS A 211 -12.47 16.83 -25.16
C LYS A 211 -13.56 16.37 -24.17
N ALA A 212 -14.04 15.13 -24.26
CA ALA A 212 -15.00 14.61 -23.29
C ALA A 212 -14.45 14.69 -21.85
N PRO A 213 -15.30 14.90 -20.85
CA PRO A 213 -14.89 14.86 -19.45
C PRO A 213 -14.23 13.52 -19.11
N ARG A 214 -13.21 13.55 -18.27
CA ARG A 214 -12.48 12.34 -17.88
C ARG A 214 -13.07 11.76 -16.58
N PHE A 215 -13.45 10.50 -16.61
CA PHE A 215 -13.91 9.78 -15.45
C PHE A 215 -12.74 9.08 -14.75
N ALA A 216 -12.40 9.49 -13.51
CA ALA A 216 -11.36 8.93 -12.67
C ALA A 216 -10.10 8.47 -13.45
N PRO A 217 -9.39 9.37 -14.15
CA PRO A 217 -8.34 9.01 -15.12
C PRO A 217 -7.17 8.22 -14.49
N ALA A 218 -6.91 8.36 -13.20
CA ALA A 218 -5.94 7.55 -12.46
C ALA A 218 -6.50 6.20 -11.99
N GLY A 219 -7.77 5.88 -12.33
CA GLY A 219 -8.43 4.61 -12.05
C GLY A 219 -8.87 4.45 -10.60
N GLN A 220 -9.13 3.20 -10.22
CA GLN A 220 -9.56 2.87 -8.86
C GLN A 220 -8.55 2.05 -8.08
N SER A 221 -8.64 2.14 -6.75
CA SER A 221 -7.89 1.35 -5.79
C SER A 221 -8.79 0.88 -4.65
N THR A 222 -8.28 -0.03 -3.82
CA THR A 222 -8.96 -0.50 -2.61
C THR A 222 -7.98 -0.67 -1.47
N GLN A 223 -8.48 -0.78 -0.25
CA GLN A 223 -7.71 -1.08 0.94
C GLN A 223 -8.34 -2.27 1.68
N MET A 224 -7.48 -3.10 2.27
CA MET A 224 -7.83 -4.26 3.07
C MET A 224 -7.04 -4.26 4.37
N ILE A 225 -7.72 -4.52 5.48
CA ILE A 225 -7.12 -4.66 6.81
C ILE A 225 -6.59 -6.09 6.94
N VAL A 226 -5.37 -6.22 7.46
CA VAL A 226 -4.67 -7.51 7.62
C VAL A 226 -4.43 -7.77 9.10
N GLY A 227 -4.87 -8.94 9.59
CA GLY A 227 -4.67 -9.35 10.98
C GLY A 227 -5.77 -8.92 11.95
N ALA A 228 -6.85 -8.27 11.50
CA ALA A 228 -8.07 -8.07 12.27
C ALA A 228 -8.98 -9.30 12.29
N SER A 229 -8.77 -10.22 11.37
CA SER A 229 -9.59 -11.39 11.12
C SER A 229 -8.74 -12.60 10.72
N PRO A 230 -9.25 -13.84 10.83
CA PRO A 230 -8.43 -15.06 10.80
C PRO A 230 -8.03 -15.55 9.41
N GLU A 231 -8.42 -14.85 8.33
CA GLU A 231 -8.15 -15.33 6.98
C GLU A 231 -6.65 -15.49 6.71
N THR A 232 -6.33 -16.53 5.93
CA THR A 232 -4.97 -16.85 5.51
C THR A 232 -4.47 -15.87 4.44
N ASP A 233 -3.15 -15.79 4.27
CA ASP A 233 -2.53 -14.97 3.22
C ASP A 233 -2.91 -15.47 1.82
N HIS A 234 -3.09 -16.78 1.63
CA HIS A 234 -3.58 -17.38 0.39
C HIS A 234 -4.98 -16.85 0.04
N HIS A 235 -5.91 -16.82 1.02
CA HIS A 235 -7.24 -16.26 0.82
C HIS A 235 -7.19 -14.79 0.40
N ILE A 236 -6.35 -13.99 1.08
CA ILE A 236 -6.13 -12.59 0.77
C ILE A 236 -5.59 -12.41 -0.66
N LEU A 237 -4.60 -13.21 -1.07
CA LEU A 237 -4.02 -13.14 -2.40
C LEU A 237 -5.01 -13.56 -3.50
N LYS A 238 -5.80 -14.61 -3.29
CA LYS A 238 -6.85 -15.03 -4.23
C LYS A 238 -7.90 -13.95 -4.42
N LEU A 239 -8.34 -13.32 -3.33
CA LEU A 239 -9.25 -12.19 -3.39
C LEU A 239 -8.64 -11.03 -4.17
N THR A 240 -7.38 -10.70 -3.89
CA THR A 240 -6.63 -9.63 -4.56
C THR A 240 -6.50 -9.89 -6.07
N GLU A 241 -6.10 -11.09 -6.46
CA GLU A 241 -6.01 -11.50 -7.88
C GLU A 241 -7.37 -11.37 -8.58
N GLY A 242 -8.43 -11.89 -7.97
CA GLY A 242 -9.79 -11.78 -8.49
C GLY A 242 -10.27 -10.33 -8.63
N MET A 243 -9.88 -9.45 -7.70
CA MET A 243 -10.21 -8.02 -7.79
C MET A 243 -9.48 -7.32 -8.92
N TYR A 244 -8.20 -7.62 -9.17
CA TYR A 244 -7.47 -7.10 -10.33
C TYR A 244 -8.11 -7.53 -11.65
N GLN A 245 -8.53 -8.79 -11.76
CA GLN A 245 -9.15 -9.32 -12.97
C GLN A 245 -10.54 -8.74 -13.24
N LYS A 246 -11.38 -8.58 -12.18
CA LYS A 246 -12.79 -8.22 -12.34
C LYS A 246 -13.07 -6.72 -12.34
N TYR A 247 -12.29 -5.93 -11.59
CA TYR A 247 -12.61 -4.53 -11.33
C TYR A 247 -11.56 -3.54 -11.87
N SER A 248 -10.60 -3.98 -12.66
CA SER A 248 -9.57 -3.12 -13.26
C SER A 248 -8.83 -2.25 -12.24
N LEU A 249 -8.64 -2.77 -11.03
CA LEU A 249 -7.95 -2.06 -9.97
C LEU A 249 -6.52 -1.70 -10.36
N LYS A 250 -6.06 -0.52 -9.97
CA LYS A 250 -4.66 -0.12 -10.11
C LYS A 250 -3.80 -0.61 -8.95
N ARG A 251 -4.38 -0.72 -7.74
CA ARG A 251 -3.68 -1.19 -6.54
C ARG A 251 -4.64 -1.66 -5.46
N VAL A 252 -4.24 -2.69 -4.75
CA VAL A 252 -4.76 -3.09 -3.44
C VAL A 252 -3.77 -2.59 -2.39
N PHE A 253 -4.25 -1.85 -1.40
CA PHE A 253 -3.48 -1.44 -0.23
C PHE A 253 -3.78 -2.39 0.91
N TYR A 254 -2.74 -2.88 1.57
CA TYR A 254 -2.84 -3.68 2.78
C TYR A 254 -2.51 -2.79 3.98
N SER A 255 -3.24 -2.98 5.06
CA SER A 255 -3.04 -2.24 6.30
C SER A 255 -2.97 -3.22 7.45
N ALA A 256 -1.82 -3.33 8.09
CA ALA A 256 -1.71 -4.09 9.33
C ALA A 256 -2.67 -3.51 10.38
N TYR A 257 -3.47 -4.37 10.98
CA TYR A 257 -4.43 -3.95 12.00
C TYR A 257 -3.70 -3.42 13.23
N ILE A 258 -4.09 -2.24 13.65
CA ILE A 258 -3.65 -1.61 14.90
C ILE A 258 -4.83 -1.67 15.86
N PRO A 259 -4.71 -2.35 17.01
CA PRO A 259 -5.78 -2.39 18.01
C PRO A 259 -6.09 -0.99 18.55
N VAL A 260 -7.36 -0.58 18.48
CA VAL A 260 -7.81 0.77 18.86
C VAL A 260 -8.89 0.75 19.96
N ALA A 261 -9.46 -0.41 20.24
CA ALA A 261 -10.49 -0.59 21.26
C ALA A 261 -10.51 -2.04 21.73
N GLU A 262 -10.94 -2.27 22.98
CA GLU A 262 -11.21 -3.60 23.49
C GLU A 262 -12.45 -4.18 22.81
N ASP A 263 -12.28 -5.33 22.15
CA ASP A 263 -13.36 -6.11 21.54
C ASP A 263 -12.89 -7.56 21.45
N THR A 264 -13.64 -8.48 22.05
CA THR A 264 -13.29 -9.92 22.10
C THR A 264 -13.23 -10.58 20.72
N ARG A 265 -13.78 -9.93 19.69
CA ARG A 265 -13.76 -10.38 18.29
C ARG A 265 -12.49 -9.96 17.54
N LEU A 266 -11.68 -9.10 18.13
CA LEU A 266 -10.46 -8.51 17.57
C LEU A 266 -9.25 -8.87 18.41
N PRO A 267 -8.03 -8.79 17.84
CA PRO A 267 -6.81 -8.92 18.61
C PRO A 267 -6.75 -7.95 19.81
N ALA A 268 -6.21 -8.41 20.93
CA ALA A 268 -6.07 -7.62 22.15
C ALA A 268 -5.25 -6.33 21.93
N LEU A 269 -5.44 -5.31 22.78
CA LEU A 269 -4.81 -3.98 22.64
C LEU A 269 -3.27 -4.02 22.67
N ASP A 270 -2.69 -4.99 23.35
CA ASP A 270 -1.24 -5.20 23.42
C ASP A 270 -0.67 -6.00 22.23
N THR A 271 -1.53 -6.48 21.33
CA THR A 271 -1.11 -7.21 20.13
C THR A 271 -0.37 -6.29 19.18
N LYS A 272 0.87 -6.66 18.83
CA LYS A 272 1.65 -5.91 17.86
C LYS A 272 1.04 -6.02 16.46
N PRO A 273 0.95 -4.90 15.71
CA PRO A 273 0.49 -4.94 14.33
C PRO A 273 1.33 -5.90 13.47
N PRO A 274 0.72 -6.70 12.59
CA PRO A 274 1.43 -7.69 11.79
C PRO A 274 2.15 -7.06 10.58
N LEU A 275 3.08 -6.15 10.82
CA LEU A 275 3.79 -5.37 9.78
C LEU A 275 4.57 -6.25 8.80
N LEU A 276 5.19 -7.34 9.28
CA LEU A 276 5.90 -8.26 8.40
C LEU A 276 4.93 -8.97 7.43
N ARG A 277 3.73 -9.35 7.91
CA ARG A 277 2.68 -9.94 7.08
C ARG A 277 2.19 -8.96 6.01
N GLU A 278 1.97 -7.70 6.38
CA GLU A 278 1.64 -6.62 5.46
C GLU A 278 2.72 -6.47 4.38
N HIS A 279 3.99 -6.43 4.80
CA HIS A 279 5.12 -6.31 3.89
C HIS A 279 5.21 -7.49 2.90
N ARG A 280 5.00 -8.74 3.38
CA ARG A 280 4.99 -9.93 2.52
C ARG A 280 3.84 -9.89 1.51
N LEU A 281 2.66 -9.41 1.91
CA LEU A 281 1.53 -9.21 1.01
C LEU A 281 1.85 -8.18 -0.09
N TYR A 282 2.50 -7.06 0.24
CA TYR A 282 2.97 -6.11 -0.78
C TYR A 282 4.01 -6.72 -1.74
N GLN A 283 4.93 -7.54 -1.23
CA GLN A 283 5.88 -8.25 -2.08
C GLN A 283 5.17 -9.22 -3.03
N ALA A 284 4.18 -9.97 -2.55
CA ALA A 284 3.38 -10.88 -3.36
C ALA A 284 2.47 -10.14 -4.35
N ASP A 285 1.90 -9.00 -3.98
CA ASP A 285 1.15 -8.14 -4.89
C ASP A 285 1.99 -7.73 -6.11
N TRP A 286 3.27 -7.42 -5.89
CA TRP A 286 4.20 -7.16 -6.99
C TRP A 286 4.40 -8.37 -7.90
N LEU A 287 4.46 -9.58 -7.33
CA LEU A 287 4.58 -10.82 -8.11
C LEU A 287 3.34 -11.04 -8.98
N LEU A 288 2.14 -10.83 -8.44
CA LEU A 288 0.88 -10.91 -9.20
C LEU A 288 0.86 -9.91 -10.36
N ARG A 289 1.17 -8.64 -10.09
CA ARG A 289 0.97 -7.57 -11.08
C ARG A 289 2.04 -7.48 -12.16
N PHE A 290 3.28 -7.81 -11.84
CA PHE A 290 4.42 -7.52 -12.72
C PHE A 290 5.26 -8.72 -13.11
N TYR A 291 5.15 -9.84 -12.38
CA TYR A 291 5.94 -11.03 -12.62
C TYR A 291 5.12 -12.20 -13.16
N GLN A 292 3.84 -11.98 -13.43
CA GLN A 292 2.93 -13.00 -13.98
C GLN A 292 2.78 -14.25 -13.08
N PHE A 293 2.93 -14.09 -11.77
CA PHE A 293 2.58 -15.14 -10.82
C PHE A 293 1.06 -15.18 -10.61
N LYS A 294 0.55 -16.35 -10.29
CA LYS A 294 -0.82 -16.54 -9.80
C LYS A 294 -0.83 -16.69 -8.28
N ALA A 295 -1.94 -16.41 -7.64
CA ALA A 295 -2.07 -16.54 -6.20
C ALA A 295 -1.80 -17.98 -5.75
N ASP A 296 -2.38 -18.98 -6.44
CA ASP A 296 -2.19 -20.41 -6.17
C ASP A 296 -0.76 -20.91 -6.50
N GLU A 297 0.05 -20.14 -7.20
CA GLU A 297 1.47 -20.42 -7.45
C GLU A 297 2.34 -19.94 -6.27
N ILE A 298 1.95 -18.84 -5.62
CA ILE A 298 2.71 -18.23 -4.52
C ILE A 298 2.43 -18.93 -3.20
N LEU A 299 1.17 -19.25 -2.92
CA LEU A 299 0.66 -19.93 -1.73
C LEU A 299 -0.42 -20.93 -2.14
N ASP A 300 -0.57 -21.98 -1.38
CA ASP A 300 -1.54 -23.05 -1.60
C ASP A 300 -2.29 -23.44 -0.29
N ALA A 301 -3.09 -24.49 -0.34
CA ALA A 301 -3.84 -24.96 0.81
C ALA A 301 -2.94 -25.59 1.90
N ASP A 302 -1.82 -26.19 1.49
CA ASP A 302 -0.87 -26.83 2.41
C ASP A 302 0.04 -25.79 3.07
N HIS A 303 0.33 -24.69 2.36
CA HIS A 303 1.15 -23.58 2.83
C HIS A 303 0.39 -22.24 2.68
N PRO A 304 -0.67 -22.03 3.47
CA PRO A 304 -1.59 -20.92 3.24
C PRO A 304 -1.08 -19.55 3.73
N ASN A 305 0.03 -19.49 4.46
CA ASN A 305 0.61 -18.26 4.98
C ASN A 305 2.06 -18.09 4.54
N PHE A 306 2.49 -16.82 4.42
CA PHE A 306 3.85 -16.51 4.06
C PHE A 306 4.87 -17.02 5.06
N ASN A 307 6.00 -17.49 4.52
CA ASN A 307 7.17 -17.77 5.33
C ASN A 307 7.68 -16.43 5.94
N PRO A 308 7.81 -16.33 7.28
CA PRO A 308 8.30 -15.10 7.91
C PRO A 308 9.75 -14.77 7.56
N TYR A 309 10.58 -15.79 7.25
CA TYR A 309 12.01 -15.66 7.05
C TYR A 309 12.41 -15.39 5.60
N LEU A 310 11.60 -15.80 4.63
CA LEU A 310 11.89 -15.69 3.21
C LEU A 310 10.91 -14.74 2.51
N GLU A 311 11.45 -13.94 1.59
CA GLU A 311 10.60 -13.18 0.66
C GLU A 311 9.76 -14.16 -0.20
N PRO A 312 8.53 -13.82 -0.60
CA PRO A 312 7.64 -14.73 -1.33
C PRO A 312 8.27 -15.36 -2.57
N LYS A 313 9.02 -14.59 -3.36
CA LYS A 313 9.72 -15.11 -4.55
C LYS A 313 10.86 -16.06 -4.21
N CYS A 314 11.61 -15.79 -3.15
CA CYS A 314 12.67 -16.67 -2.66
C CYS A 314 12.07 -17.96 -2.11
N ASN A 315 10.99 -17.87 -1.34
CA ASN A 315 10.28 -19.02 -0.80
C ASN A 315 9.78 -19.93 -1.93
N TRP A 316 9.13 -19.35 -2.95
CA TRP A 316 8.70 -20.09 -4.13
C TRP A 316 9.86 -20.83 -4.82
N ALA A 317 10.98 -20.15 -5.04
CA ALA A 317 12.14 -20.76 -5.69
C ALA A 317 12.78 -21.90 -4.87
N VAL A 318 12.77 -21.80 -3.53
CA VAL A 318 13.24 -22.86 -2.63
C VAL A 318 12.28 -24.05 -2.64
N GLN A 319 10.97 -23.83 -2.70
CA GLN A 319 9.98 -24.89 -2.84
C GLN A 319 10.09 -25.60 -4.20
N HIS A 320 10.36 -24.84 -5.25
CA HIS A 320 10.53 -25.36 -6.62
C HIS A 320 12.01 -25.57 -7.00
N TYR A 321 12.81 -25.97 -6.01
CA TYR A 321 14.26 -26.09 -6.14
C TYR A 321 14.73 -26.94 -7.32
N GLY A 322 13.96 -27.98 -7.69
CA GLY A 322 14.25 -28.86 -8.81
C GLY A 322 14.25 -28.19 -10.19
N LEU A 323 13.66 -26.98 -10.31
CA LEU A 323 13.67 -26.19 -11.55
C LEU A 323 14.98 -25.43 -11.75
N PHE A 324 15.85 -25.38 -10.74
CA PHE A 324 17.07 -24.60 -10.73
C PHE A 324 18.34 -25.46 -10.70
N PRO A 325 19.51 -24.94 -11.14
CA PRO A 325 19.71 -23.63 -11.74
C PRO A 325 19.25 -23.55 -13.20
N VAL A 326 18.90 -22.35 -13.67
CA VAL A 326 18.50 -22.09 -15.05
C VAL A 326 19.59 -21.33 -15.82
N ASP A 327 19.84 -21.69 -17.06
CA ASP A 327 20.74 -20.93 -17.94
C ASP A 327 20.03 -19.65 -18.41
N VAL A 328 20.52 -18.48 -17.99
CA VAL A 328 19.94 -17.18 -18.35
C VAL A 328 19.93 -16.92 -19.87
N ASN A 329 20.87 -17.55 -20.61
CA ASN A 329 20.98 -17.39 -22.04
C ASN A 329 19.94 -18.23 -22.81
N ARG A 330 19.31 -19.23 -22.16
CA ARG A 330 18.34 -20.16 -22.76
C ARG A 330 16.96 -20.12 -22.15
N ALA A 331 16.85 -19.78 -20.86
CA ALA A 331 15.60 -19.78 -20.11
C ALA A 331 14.49 -18.98 -20.79
N SER A 332 13.23 -19.40 -20.64
CA SER A 332 12.07 -18.62 -21.10
C SER A 332 12.00 -17.29 -20.35
N PHE A 333 11.27 -16.31 -20.91
CA PHE A 333 11.07 -15.02 -20.24
C PHE A 333 10.34 -15.21 -18.90
N GLU A 334 9.36 -16.08 -18.87
CA GLU A 334 8.61 -16.44 -17.66
C GLU A 334 9.53 -17.05 -16.60
N MET A 335 10.43 -17.97 -17.00
CA MET A 335 11.36 -18.56 -16.06
C MET A 335 12.37 -17.55 -15.52
N LEU A 336 12.82 -16.59 -16.33
CA LEU A 336 13.65 -15.47 -15.84
C LEU A 336 12.92 -14.66 -14.76
N LEU A 337 11.60 -14.45 -14.90
CA LEU A 337 10.79 -13.78 -13.90
C LEU A 337 10.64 -14.59 -12.60
N ARG A 338 10.84 -15.92 -12.63
CA ARG A 338 10.80 -16.79 -11.43
C ARG A 338 12.11 -16.75 -10.64
N VAL A 339 13.23 -16.40 -11.28
CA VAL A 339 14.55 -16.35 -10.61
C VAL A 339 14.61 -15.23 -9.55
N PRO A 340 14.89 -15.54 -8.25
CA PRO A 340 15.17 -14.52 -7.25
C PRO A 340 16.29 -13.59 -7.68
N GLY A 341 16.13 -12.27 -7.47
CA GLY A 341 17.10 -11.27 -7.90
C GLY A 341 16.97 -10.79 -9.35
N ILE A 342 16.12 -11.40 -10.18
CA ILE A 342 15.82 -10.93 -11.54
C ILE A 342 14.42 -10.27 -11.52
N GLY A 343 14.38 -8.95 -11.74
CA GLY A 343 13.14 -8.19 -11.87
C GLY A 343 12.65 -8.07 -13.31
N PRO A 344 11.43 -7.56 -13.57
CA PRO A 344 10.88 -7.43 -14.93
C PRO A 344 11.76 -6.60 -15.87
N LYS A 345 12.36 -5.52 -15.37
CA LYS A 345 13.30 -4.70 -16.14
C LYS A 345 14.55 -5.49 -16.52
N SER A 346 15.15 -6.20 -15.56
CA SER A 346 16.34 -7.03 -15.79
C SER A 346 16.03 -8.20 -16.70
N ALA A 347 14.91 -8.91 -16.51
CA ALA A 347 14.48 -10.00 -17.37
C ALA A 347 14.32 -9.54 -18.82
N ARG A 348 13.71 -8.36 -19.04
CA ARG A 348 13.53 -7.80 -20.39
C ARG A 348 14.87 -7.43 -21.02
N ARG A 349 15.81 -6.85 -20.27
CA ARG A 349 17.17 -6.54 -20.75
C ARG A 349 17.93 -7.82 -21.13
N ILE A 350 17.89 -8.85 -20.27
CA ILE A 350 18.49 -10.17 -20.56
C ILE A 350 17.89 -10.76 -21.83
N TRP A 351 16.55 -10.76 -21.95
CA TRP A 351 15.84 -11.32 -23.12
C TRP A 351 16.26 -10.68 -24.44
N HIS A 352 16.51 -9.40 -24.47
CA HIS A 352 16.97 -8.68 -25.66
C HIS A 352 18.47 -8.87 -25.90
N ALA A 353 19.29 -8.69 -24.89
CA ALA A 353 20.74 -8.69 -25.03
C ALA A 353 21.32 -10.07 -25.38
N ARG A 354 20.76 -11.16 -24.87
CA ARG A 354 21.22 -12.52 -25.17
C ARG A 354 21.06 -12.93 -26.66
N LYS A 355 20.23 -12.18 -27.43
CA LYS A 355 20.12 -12.39 -28.89
C LYS A 355 21.37 -11.93 -29.63
N GLN A 356 22.16 -11.04 -29.06
CA GLN A 356 23.36 -10.47 -29.66
C GLN A 356 24.63 -11.21 -29.20
N ALA A 357 24.71 -11.54 -27.90
CA ALA A 357 25.86 -12.21 -27.33
C ALA A 357 25.47 -13.01 -26.09
N SER A 358 26.22 -14.07 -25.79
CA SER A 358 26.07 -14.83 -24.56
C SER A 358 26.49 -13.99 -23.35
N LEU A 359 25.63 -13.93 -22.34
CA LEU A 359 25.78 -13.08 -21.15
C LEU A 359 26.52 -13.81 -20.03
N GLY A 360 27.43 -13.09 -19.36
CA GLY A 360 28.10 -13.50 -18.14
C GLY A 360 27.64 -12.69 -16.93
N LEU A 361 28.29 -12.89 -15.78
CA LEU A 361 27.92 -12.23 -14.51
C LEU A 361 28.00 -10.71 -14.56
N ASP A 362 29.03 -10.17 -15.23
CA ASP A 362 29.24 -8.71 -15.29
C ASP A 362 28.13 -8.02 -16.10
N GLU A 363 27.72 -8.63 -17.22
CA GLU A 363 26.60 -8.12 -18.00
C GLU A 363 25.30 -8.19 -17.20
N LEU A 364 25.05 -9.28 -16.48
CA LEU A 364 23.89 -9.43 -15.61
C LEU A 364 23.84 -8.37 -14.51
N LYS A 365 24.99 -8.08 -13.87
CA LYS A 365 25.11 -7.03 -12.87
C LYS A 365 24.76 -5.65 -13.42
N ARG A 366 25.31 -5.30 -14.61
CA ARG A 366 25.00 -4.04 -15.32
C ARG A 366 23.52 -3.94 -15.73
N MET A 367 22.87 -5.06 -15.99
CA MET A 367 21.44 -5.13 -16.29
C MET A 367 20.54 -4.99 -15.05
N GLY A 368 21.13 -4.88 -13.85
CA GLY A 368 20.41 -4.70 -12.59
C GLY A 368 19.94 -6.01 -11.94
N VAL A 369 20.61 -7.13 -12.24
CA VAL A 369 20.37 -8.39 -11.54
C VAL A 369 21.00 -8.33 -10.15
N VAL A 370 20.23 -8.69 -9.11
CA VAL A 370 20.71 -8.79 -7.73
C VAL A 370 21.45 -10.13 -7.56
N LEU A 371 22.74 -10.14 -7.91
CA LEU A 371 23.55 -11.36 -7.93
C LEU A 371 23.61 -12.05 -6.57
N LYS A 372 23.56 -11.32 -5.45
CA LYS A 372 23.53 -11.89 -4.10
C LYS A 372 22.42 -12.95 -3.92
N ARG A 373 21.31 -12.81 -4.65
CA ARG A 373 20.20 -13.77 -4.65
C ARG A 373 20.24 -14.69 -5.86
N ALA A 374 20.48 -14.13 -7.05
CA ALA A 374 20.35 -14.86 -8.31
C ALA A 374 21.41 -15.96 -8.47
N GLN A 375 22.61 -15.80 -7.92
CA GLN A 375 23.73 -16.73 -8.09
C GLN A 375 23.40 -18.19 -7.73
N TYR A 376 22.49 -18.41 -6.81
CA TYR A 376 22.07 -19.75 -6.39
C TYR A 376 21.09 -20.43 -7.37
N PHE A 377 20.52 -19.66 -8.29
CA PHE A 377 19.42 -20.12 -9.15
C PHE A 377 19.74 -20.03 -10.65
N ILE A 378 20.91 -19.51 -11.02
CA ILE A 378 21.27 -19.31 -12.42
C ILE A 378 22.62 -19.93 -12.78
N THR A 379 22.75 -20.22 -14.07
CA THR A 379 24.04 -20.38 -14.77
C THR A 379 24.11 -19.35 -15.91
N CYS A 380 25.32 -18.98 -16.30
CA CYS A 380 25.58 -18.09 -17.43
C CYS A 380 26.99 -18.33 -17.99
N ARG A 381 27.40 -17.59 -19.04
CA ARG A 381 28.73 -17.73 -19.62
C ARG A 381 29.82 -17.51 -18.54
N GLY A 382 30.70 -18.49 -18.40
CA GLY A 382 31.81 -18.47 -17.44
C GLY A 382 31.41 -18.67 -15.98
N PHE A 383 30.12 -19.02 -15.72
CA PHE A 383 29.61 -19.24 -14.36
C PHE A 383 28.66 -20.45 -14.32
N ALA A 384 29.08 -21.50 -13.68
CA ALA A 384 28.32 -22.75 -13.54
C ALA A 384 27.25 -22.69 -12.43
N GLY A 385 27.13 -21.53 -11.72
CA GLY A 385 26.20 -21.35 -10.61
C GLY A 385 26.85 -21.59 -9.24
N ALA A 386 26.35 -20.89 -8.22
CA ALA A 386 26.66 -21.17 -6.82
C ALA A 386 25.64 -22.15 -6.19
N HIS A 387 25.00 -22.96 -7.02
CA HIS A 387 23.99 -23.92 -6.60
C HIS A 387 24.64 -25.05 -5.78
N PRO A 388 24.29 -25.26 -4.51
CA PRO A 388 25.03 -26.14 -3.63
C PRO A 388 24.73 -27.64 -3.81
N GLY A 389 24.20 -28.05 -4.98
CA GLY A 389 23.85 -29.42 -5.31
C GLY A 389 22.37 -29.73 -5.17
N ARG A 390 21.94 -30.90 -5.65
CA ARG A 390 20.54 -31.37 -5.56
C ARG A 390 20.34 -32.09 -4.22
N GLY A 391 19.19 -31.91 -3.58
CA GLY A 391 18.79 -32.58 -2.35
C GLY A 391 18.50 -31.63 -1.17
N SER A 392 18.13 -32.20 -0.01
CA SER A 392 17.74 -31.45 1.18
C SER A 392 18.86 -30.54 1.71
N ALA A 393 20.09 -31.02 1.78
CA ALA A 393 21.24 -30.25 2.23
C ALA A 393 21.53 -29.02 1.36
N GLY A 394 21.35 -29.11 0.04
CA GLY A 394 21.46 -27.99 -0.88
C GLY A 394 20.37 -26.95 -0.65
N ARG A 395 19.12 -27.40 -0.46
CA ARG A 395 17.98 -26.53 -0.15
C ARG A 395 18.18 -25.77 1.15
N GLU A 396 18.65 -26.44 2.21
CA GLU A 396 18.90 -25.81 3.52
C GLU A 396 20.00 -24.75 3.44
N ARG A 397 21.08 -25.00 2.70
CA ARG A 397 22.17 -24.00 2.51
C ARG A 397 21.67 -22.74 1.78
N ILE A 398 20.86 -22.90 0.72
CA ILE A 398 20.26 -21.75 0.02
C ILE A 398 19.27 -21.02 0.94
N THR A 399 18.44 -21.75 1.65
CA THR A 399 17.49 -21.15 2.60
C THR A 399 18.24 -20.29 3.60
N SER A 400 19.27 -20.82 4.23
CA SER A 400 20.11 -20.08 5.19
C SER A 400 20.76 -18.82 4.58
N ALA A 401 21.20 -18.90 3.32
CA ALA A 401 21.81 -17.76 2.61
C ALA A 401 20.79 -16.68 2.18
N LEU A 402 19.51 -17.03 2.09
CA LEU A 402 18.43 -16.15 1.66
C LEU A 402 17.58 -15.60 2.81
N ILE A 403 17.73 -16.12 4.02
CA ILE A 403 17.03 -15.61 5.20
C ILE A 403 17.30 -14.12 5.35
N ASP A 404 16.23 -13.37 5.53
CA ASP A 404 16.29 -11.95 5.78
C ASP A 404 16.78 -11.71 7.22
N PRO A 405 17.97 -11.17 7.44
CA PRO A 405 18.53 -10.98 8.78
C PRO A 405 17.69 -10.01 9.64
N THR A 406 16.84 -9.18 9.02
CA THR A 406 15.97 -8.23 9.74
C THR A 406 14.87 -8.92 10.53
N VAL A 407 14.53 -10.17 10.21
CA VAL A 407 13.52 -10.96 10.92
C VAL A 407 13.96 -11.36 12.32
N PHE A 408 15.28 -11.46 12.55
CA PHE A 408 15.83 -11.84 13.85
C PHE A 408 15.98 -10.66 14.81
N SER A 409 15.87 -9.44 14.33
CA SER A 409 15.98 -8.21 15.16
C SER A 409 14.68 -7.80 15.87
N GLY A 410 13.75 -8.72 16.10
CA GLY A 410 12.64 -8.54 17.04
C GLY A 410 11.46 -7.69 16.54
N GLY A 411 11.21 -7.73 15.26
CA GLY A 411 10.08 -7.05 14.61
C GLY A 411 10.56 -5.92 13.72
N VAL A 412 9.94 -5.81 12.55
CA VAL A 412 10.03 -4.58 11.73
C VAL A 412 9.22 -3.51 12.47
N GLU A 413 9.76 -2.96 13.54
CA GLU A 413 9.42 -1.60 13.91
C GLU A 413 9.82 -0.80 12.67
N GLN A 414 8.88 -0.11 12.06
CA GLN A 414 9.18 0.91 11.08
C GLN A 414 10.02 1.95 11.82
N LEU A 415 11.33 1.75 11.78
CA LEU A 415 12.27 2.69 12.39
C LEU A 415 12.08 4.00 11.64
N SER A 416 11.31 4.88 12.26
CA SER A 416 11.37 6.28 11.90
C SER A 416 12.85 6.66 11.95
N LEU A 417 13.38 7.26 10.90
CA LEU A 417 14.74 7.82 10.83
C LEU A 417 15.08 8.73 12.03
N PHE A 418 14.10 8.98 12.90
CA PHE A 418 14.10 9.94 14.00
C PHE A 418 13.70 9.32 15.35
N SER A 419 13.65 7.99 15.49
CA SER A 419 13.32 7.35 16.77
C SER A 419 14.60 6.97 17.52
N PRO A 420 14.96 7.70 18.61
CA PRO A 420 16.08 7.37 19.50
C PRO A 420 16.06 5.95 20.10
N PRO A 421 14.87 5.29 20.29
CA PRO A 421 14.80 4.05 21.04
C PRO A 421 15.50 2.83 20.42
N ALA A 422 15.80 2.83 19.11
CA ALA A 422 16.41 1.65 18.48
C ALA A 422 17.89 1.48 18.85
N VAL A 423 18.63 2.56 18.90
CA VAL A 423 20.03 2.55 19.33
C VAL A 423 20.12 2.16 20.81
N ASP A 424 19.27 2.75 21.64
CA ASP A 424 19.25 2.52 23.09
C ASP A 424 18.86 1.08 23.43
N LYS A 425 17.91 0.46 22.67
CA LYS A 425 17.56 -0.97 22.83
C LYS A 425 18.71 -1.88 22.47
N LEU A 426 19.43 -1.63 21.38
CA LEU A 426 20.58 -2.41 20.96
C LEU A 426 21.74 -2.27 21.95
N VAL A 427 21.97 -1.07 22.48
CA VAL A 427 22.98 -0.82 23.52
C VAL A 427 22.62 -1.54 24.82
N ALA A 428 21.35 -1.53 25.22
CA ALA A 428 20.85 -2.28 26.39
C ALA A 428 20.98 -3.81 26.21
N GLN A 429 21.05 -4.31 24.96
CA GLN A 429 21.32 -5.70 24.61
C GLN A 429 22.82 -6.03 24.47
N GLY A 430 23.71 -5.09 24.85
CA GLY A 430 25.15 -5.29 24.84
C GLY A 430 25.84 -5.00 23.49
N VAL A 431 25.14 -4.41 22.52
CA VAL A 431 25.75 -3.99 21.25
C VAL A 431 26.50 -2.67 21.47
N PRO A 432 27.78 -2.56 21.09
CA PRO A 432 28.53 -1.29 21.21
C PRO A 432 27.83 -0.15 20.46
N THR A 433 27.75 1.03 21.07
CA THR A 433 26.99 2.19 20.55
C THR A 433 27.30 2.52 19.09
N HIS A 434 28.56 2.43 18.66
CA HIS A 434 28.96 2.67 17.28
C HIS A 434 28.41 1.59 16.31
N ALA A 435 28.41 0.34 16.74
CA ALA A 435 27.84 -0.77 15.95
C ALA A 435 26.31 -0.68 15.88
N ALA A 436 25.64 -0.29 16.97
CA ALA A 436 24.20 -0.05 17.01
C ALA A 436 23.78 1.10 16.09
N GLN A 437 24.52 2.22 16.09
CA GLN A 437 24.31 3.34 15.18
C GLN A 437 24.51 2.95 13.70
N LYS A 438 25.52 2.13 13.42
CA LYS A 438 25.78 1.65 12.07
C LYS A 438 24.69 0.73 11.57
N LEU A 439 24.21 -0.22 12.40
CA LEU A 439 23.11 -1.12 12.08
C LEU A 439 21.80 -0.35 11.80
N VAL A 440 21.43 0.59 12.67
CA VAL A 440 20.25 1.43 12.50
C VAL A 440 20.32 2.28 11.22
N ARG A 441 21.50 2.79 10.88
CA ARG A 441 21.71 3.57 9.66
C ARG A 441 21.66 2.71 8.39
N GLU A 442 22.22 1.51 8.41
CA GLU A 442 22.17 0.56 7.30
C GLU A 442 20.74 0.04 7.06
N GLU A 443 19.98 -0.23 8.12
CA GLU A 443 18.55 -0.60 8.03
C GLU A 443 17.71 0.55 7.47
N ALA A 444 17.93 1.80 7.91
CA ALA A 444 17.24 2.97 7.40
C ALA A 444 17.51 3.19 5.90
N VAL A 445 18.77 3.05 5.47
CA VAL A 445 19.16 3.15 4.05
C VAL A 445 18.55 2.01 3.22
N GLN A 446 18.49 0.78 3.76
CA GLN A 446 17.84 -0.35 3.10
C GLN A 446 16.31 -0.20 3.01
N CYS A 447 15.65 0.36 4.04
CA CYS A 447 14.23 0.68 3.99
C CYS A 447 13.92 1.74 2.92
N LEU A 448 14.73 2.80 2.82
CA LEU A 448 14.58 3.82 1.78
C LEU A 448 14.85 3.28 0.37
N ALA A 449 15.86 2.44 0.19
CA ALA A 449 16.16 1.79 -1.08
C ALA A 449 15.13 0.72 -1.49
N ARG A 450 14.35 0.19 -0.55
CA ARG A 450 13.26 -0.77 -0.80
C ARG A 450 11.91 -0.09 -1.05
N ALA A 451 11.75 1.17 -0.65
CA ALA A 451 10.55 1.98 -0.88
C ALA A 451 10.55 2.67 -2.27
N LEU A 452 11.69 2.76 -2.92
CA LEU A 452 11.92 3.23 -4.29
C LEU A 452 11.90 2.04 -5.29
#